data_4ed6642dfab063679a14d0774f8c6372
#
_entry.id   4ed6642dfab063679a14d0774f8c6372
#
_cell.length_a   1.000
_cell.length_b   1.000
_cell.length_c   1.000
_cell.angle_alpha   90.00
_cell.angle_beta   90.00
_cell.angle_gamma   90.00
#
_symmetry.space_group_name_H-M   'P 1'
#
loop_
_entity.id
_entity.type
_entity.pdbx_description
1 polymer ?
#
loop_
_entity_poly.entity_id
_entity_poly.type
_entity_poly.pdbx_seq_one_letter_code
_entity_poly.pdbx_strand_id
1 'polypeptide(L)'
;MYVICSQLLVKEGREEEVAAVMPEIVAASRTEPGCLVYIAHRHLEDRRRFMFYEQYVDEAAFKAHTESEHYQRLVVPIIAPAVESRERGVYDRIGEPEG
;
A
#
# COMPACT_ATOMS: atom_id res chain seq x y z
N MET A 1 8.52 -6.00 13.89
CA MET A 1 7.95 -4.94 13.03
C MET A 1 8.21 -5.32 11.57
N TYR A 2 7.20 -5.18 10.74
CA TYR A 2 7.27 -5.51 9.33
C TYR A 2 6.86 -4.28 8.54
N VAL A 3 7.82 -3.63 7.88
CA VAL A 3 7.61 -2.34 7.21
C VAL A 3 7.70 -2.54 5.70
N ILE A 4 6.72 -2.01 4.98
CA ILE A 4 6.66 -2.08 3.52
C ILE A 4 6.73 -0.66 2.97
N CYS A 5 7.61 -0.46 2.00
CA CYS A 5 7.58 0.72 1.13
C CYS A 5 7.42 0.22 -0.30
N SER A 6 6.30 0.55 -0.92
CA SER A 6 5.97 0.08 -2.27
C SER A 6 5.82 1.27 -3.20
N GLN A 7 6.66 1.36 -4.23
CA GLN A 7 6.61 2.42 -5.21
C GLN A 7 6.06 1.85 -6.52
N LEU A 8 5.04 2.51 -7.05
CA LEU A 8 4.34 2.05 -8.25
C LEU A 8 4.46 3.08 -9.37
N LEU A 9 4.73 2.59 -10.58
CA LEU A 9 4.49 3.37 -11.79
C LEU A 9 3.26 2.78 -12.46
N VAL A 10 2.22 3.58 -12.61
CA VAL A 10 0.95 3.16 -13.19
C VAL A 10 0.99 3.40 -14.69
N LYS A 11 0.36 2.51 -15.45
CA LYS A 11 0.25 2.64 -16.92
C LYS A 11 -0.42 3.95 -17.28
N GLU A 12 0.07 4.57 -18.35
CA GLU A 12 -0.48 5.83 -18.86
C GLU A 12 -1.98 5.68 -19.14
N GLY A 13 -2.75 6.62 -18.65
CA GLY A 13 -4.20 6.61 -18.82
C GLY A 13 -4.97 5.87 -17.74
N ARG A 14 -4.27 5.12 -16.84
CA ARG A 14 -4.91 4.38 -15.76
C ARG A 14 -4.73 5.03 -14.40
N GLU A 15 -4.02 6.15 -14.31
CA GLU A 15 -3.65 6.76 -13.05
C GLU A 15 -4.82 7.30 -12.25
N GLU A 16 -5.84 7.85 -12.91
CA GLU A 16 -7.00 8.38 -12.18
C GLU A 16 -7.89 7.27 -11.63
N GLU A 17 -7.98 6.16 -12.33
CA GLU A 17 -8.70 4.98 -11.85
C GLU A 17 -8.05 4.43 -10.58
N VAL A 18 -6.72 4.39 -10.56
CA VAL A 18 -5.96 3.92 -9.39
C VAL A 18 -6.13 4.91 -8.23
N ALA A 19 -5.97 6.21 -8.50
CA ALA A 19 -6.13 7.24 -7.47
C ALA A 19 -7.51 7.21 -6.83
N ALA A 20 -8.54 6.92 -7.62
CA ALA A 20 -9.93 6.95 -7.14
C ALA A 20 -10.24 5.89 -6.08
N VAL A 21 -9.56 4.74 -6.11
CA VAL A 21 -9.83 3.65 -5.13
C VAL A 21 -8.90 3.72 -3.91
N MET A 22 -7.86 4.53 -3.94
CA MET A 22 -6.89 4.58 -2.84
C MET A 22 -7.47 5.02 -1.50
N PRO A 23 -8.36 6.02 -1.42
CA PRO A 23 -8.92 6.41 -0.12
C PRO A 23 -9.68 5.27 0.58
N GLU A 24 -10.38 4.43 -0.18
CA GLU A 24 -11.08 3.29 0.39
C GLU A 24 -10.10 2.22 0.88
N ILE A 25 -9.05 1.94 0.11
CA ILE A 25 -8.02 0.98 0.52
C ILE A 25 -7.34 1.44 1.81
N VAL A 26 -7.00 2.73 1.90
CA VAL A 26 -6.36 3.30 3.09
C VAL A 26 -7.27 3.16 4.32
N ALA A 27 -8.53 3.56 4.18
CA ALA A 27 -9.47 3.50 5.30
C ALA A 27 -9.69 2.06 5.78
N ALA A 28 -9.87 1.12 4.85
CA ALA A 28 -10.10 -0.28 5.19
C ALA A 28 -8.87 -0.93 5.81
N SER A 29 -7.68 -0.64 5.27
CA SER A 29 -6.43 -1.23 5.78
C SER A 29 -6.13 -0.77 7.20
N ARG A 30 -6.48 0.46 7.54
CA ARG A 30 -6.29 0.99 8.90
C ARG A 30 -7.16 0.31 9.94
N THR A 31 -8.20 -0.41 9.55
CA THR A 31 -9.04 -1.16 10.49
C THR A 31 -8.46 -2.52 10.84
N GLU A 32 -7.43 -2.98 10.14
CA GLU A 32 -6.81 -4.28 10.39
C GLU A 32 -6.06 -4.25 11.72
N PRO A 33 -6.27 -5.25 12.60
CA PRO A 33 -5.68 -5.21 13.95
C PRO A 33 -4.16 -5.12 13.96
N GLY A 34 -3.49 -5.73 13.00
CA GLY A 34 -2.02 -5.74 12.94
C GLY A 34 -1.42 -4.63 12.09
N CYS A 35 -2.24 -3.77 11.50
CA CYS A 35 -1.75 -2.66 10.68
C CYS A 35 -1.58 -1.42 11.57
N LEU A 36 -0.35 -0.94 11.69
CA LEU A 36 -0.03 0.20 12.53
C LEU A 36 -0.03 1.51 11.75
N VAL A 37 0.44 1.48 10.51
CA VAL A 37 0.50 2.65 9.62
C VAL A 37 0.15 2.19 8.22
N TYR A 38 -0.69 2.95 7.54
CA TYR A 38 -0.99 2.72 6.13
C TYR A 38 -1.24 4.07 5.47
N ILE A 39 -0.31 4.51 4.63
CA ILE A 39 -0.37 5.83 4.00
C ILE A 39 -0.10 5.67 2.50
N ALA A 40 -0.99 6.21 1.68
CA ALA A 40 -0.83 6.26 0.24
C ALA A 40 -0.39 7.66 -0.16
N HIS A 41 0.50 7.72 -1.15
CA HIS A 41 1.08 8.97 -1.62
C HIS A 41 1.03 9.00 -3.15
N ARG A 42 0.95 10.19 -3.70
CA ARG A 42 1.08 10.38 -5.15
C ARG A 42 2.19 11.40 -5.40
N HIS A 43 3.06 11.09 -6.35
CA HIS A 43 4.16 11.98 -6.72
C HIS A 43 3.60 13.33 -7.17
N LEU A 44 4.23 14.43 -6.72
CA LEU A 44 3.71 15.77 -7.01
C LEU A 44 3.83 16.14 -8.50
N GLU A 45 4.86 15.66 -9.17
CA GLU A 45 5.13 16.00 -10.56
C GLU A 45 4.73 14.90 -11.53
N ASP A 46 5.20 13.67 -11.30
CA ASP A 46 4.82 12.54 -12.13
C ASP A 46 3.57 11.88 -11.55
N ARG A 47 2.41 12.25 -12.07
CA ARG A 47 1.11 11.83 -11.52
C ARG A 47 0.79 10.35 -11.73
N ARG A 48 1.64 9.64 -12.46
CA ARG A 48 1.54 8.17 -12.61
C ARG A 48 2.29 7.43 -11.52
N ARG A 49 3.01 8.12 -10.65
CA ARG A 49 3.79 7.50 -9.59
C ARG A 49 3.09 7.61 -8.26
N PHE A 50 2.97 6.46 -7.59
CA PHE A 50 2.33 6.33 -6.29
C PHE A 50 3.26 5.59 -5.34
N MET A 51 3.08 5.79 -4.04
CA MET A 51 3.88 5.10 -3.04
C MET A 51 3.00 4.77 -1.84
N PHE A 52 3.09 3.52 -1.39
CA PHE A 52 2.47 3.08 -0.14
C PHE A 52 3.56 2.93 0.91
N TYR A 53 3.31 3.49 2.08
CA TYR A 53 4.13 3.26 3.26
C TYR A 53 3.28 2.58 4.31
N GLU A 54 3.73 1.38 4.76
CA GLU A 54 2.91 0.51 5.60
C GLU A 54 3.76 -0.07 6.73
N GLN A 55 3.19 -0.15 7.94
CA GLN A 55 3.82 -0.82 9.06
C GLN A 55 2.86 -1.83 9.66
N TYR A 56 3.35 -3.03 9.88
CA TYR A 56 2.59 -4.13 10.48
C TYR A 56 3.34 -4.63 11.72
N VAL A 57 2.59 -5.20 12.68
CA VAL A 57 3.21 -5.74 13.89
C VAL A 57 4.16 -6.89 13.57
N ASP A 58 3.87 -7.68 12.51
CA ASP A 58 4.70 -8.79 12.07
C ASP A 58 4.32 -9.18 10.62
N GLU A 59 5.04 -10.14 10.08
CA GLU A 59 4.78 -10.63 8.73
C GLU A 59 3.40 -11.26 8.59
N ALA A 60 2.92 -11.95 9.63
CA ALA A 60 1.59 -12.57 9.59
C ALA A 60 0.49 -11.53 9.41
N ALA A 61 0.64 -10.35 10.03
CA ALA A 61 -0.31 -9.25 9.87
C ALA A 61 -0.30 -8.72 8.44
N PHE A 62 0.86 -8.63 7.80
CA PHE A 62 0.93 -8.26 6.39
C PHE A 62 0.27 -9.32 5.50
N LYS A 63 0.50 -10.60 5.79
CA LYS A 63 -0.14 -11.67 5.04
C LYS A 63 -1.67 -11.59 5.18
N ALA A 64 -2.16 -11.33 6.38
CA ALA A 64 -3.60 -11.13 6.61
C ALA A 64 -4.14 -9.96 5.79
N HIS A 65 -3.36 -8.87 5.67
CA HIS A 65 -3.71 -7.73 4.83
C HIS A 65 -3.90 -8.15 3.35
N THR A 66 -2.97 -8.94 2.80
CA THR A 66 -3.08 -9.38 1.41
C THR A 66 -4.24 -10.35 1.18
N GLU A 67 -4.71 -11.01 2.22
CA GLU A 67 -5.85 -11.93 2.15
C GLU A 67 -7.18 -11.26 2.50
N SER A 68 -7.16 -9.97 2.87
CA SER A 68 -8.36 -9.25 3.27
C SER A 68 -9.32 -9.03 2.11
N GLU A 69 -10.62 -8.83 2.45
CA GLU A 69 -11.66 -8.60 1.45
C GLU A 69 -11.35 -7.35 0.61
N HIS A 70 -10.95 -6.26 1.25
CA HIS A 70 -10.66 -5.02 0.53
C HIS A 70 -9.44 -5.16 -0.38
N TYR A 71 -8.42 -5.90 0.02
CA TYR A 71 -7.27 -6.15 -0.85
C TYR A 71 -7.69 -6.94 -2.09
N GLN A 72 -8.46 -8.01 -1.89
CA GLN A 72 -8.93 -8.87 -2.98
C GLN A 72 -9.92 -8.16 -3.91
N ARG A 73 -10.67 -7.20 -3.39
CA ARG A 73 -11.68 -6.48 -4.17
C ARG A 73 -11.11 -5.26 -4.89
N LEU A 74 -10.13 -4.57 -4.30
CA LEU A 74 -9.65 -3.29 -4.81
C LEU A 74 -8.22 -3.36 -5.37
N VAL A 75 -7.32 -4.06 -4.71
CA VAL A 75 -5.91 -4.11 -5.15
C VAL A 75 -5.74 -5.09 -6.30
N VAL A 76 -6.21 -6.31 -6.12
CA VAL A 76 -5.99 -7.39 -7.11
C VAL A 76 -6.64 -7.07 -8.47
N PRO A 77 -7.92 -6.66 -8.53
CA PRO A 77 -8.58 -6.44 -9.83
C PRO A 77 -8.37 -5.05 -10.42
N ILE A 78 -8.04 -4.03 -9.62
CA ILE A 78 -8.00 -2.65 -10.09
C ILE A 78 -6.58 -2.11 -10.13
N ILE A 79 -5.85 -2.16 -9.01
CA ILE A 79 -4.51 -1.58 -8.94
C ILE A 79 -3.49 -2.47 -9.65
N ALA A 80 -3.43 -3.76 -9.31
CA ALA A 80 -2.39 -4.63 -9.84
C ALA A 80 -2.34 -4.67 -11.37
N PRO A 81 -3.46 -4.78 -12.10
CA PRO A 81 -3.41 -4.77 -13.56
C PRO A 81 -2.99 -3.42 -14.15
N ALA A 82 -3.16 -2.33 -13.41
CA ALA A 82 -2.82 -0.99 -13.87
C ALA A 82 -1.35 -0.64 -13.65
N VAL A 83 -0.62 -1.44 -12.88
CA VAL A 83 0.79 -1.17 -12.56
C VAL A 83 1.68 -1.59 -13.73
N GLU A 84 2.51 -0.66 -14.19
CA GLU A 84 3.51 -0.92 -15.22
C GLU A 84 4.79 -1.50 -14.60
N SER A 85 5.23 -0.92 -13.47
CA SER A 85 6.39 -1.42 -12.74
C SER A 85 6.23 -1.12 -11.25
N ARG A 86 6.89 -1.93 -10.42
CA ARG A 86 6.83 -1.79 -8.98
C ARG A 86 8.17 -2.07 -8.34
N GLU A 87 8.57 -1.20 -7.41
CA GLU A 87 9.69 -1.46 -6.52
C GLU A 87 9.14 -1.56 -5.10
N ARG A 88 9.34 -2.70 -4.46
CA ARG A 88 8.88 -2.92 -3.10
C ARG A 88 10.04 -3.34 -2.21
N GLY A 89 10.25 -2.58 -1.14
CA GLY A 89 11.19 -2.93 -0.10
C GLY A 89 10.47 -3.40 1.15
N VAL A 90 11.07 -4.38 1.83
CA VAL A 90 10.60 -4.87 3.13
C VAL A 90 11.70 -4.53 4.13
N TYR A 91 11.32 -3.87 5.22
CA TYR A 91 12.27 -3.27 6.13
C TYR A 91 11.98 -3.66 7.56
N ASP A 92 13.03 -3.70 8.35
CA ASP A 92 12.95 -3.76 9.79
C ASP A 92 13.06 -2.34 10.33
N ARG A 93 12.50 -2.09 11.50
CA ARG A 93 12.55 -0.76 12.09
C ARG A 93 13.78 -0.65 13.02
N ILE A 94 14.50 0.45 12.90
CA ILE A 94 15.66 0.73 13.74
C ILE A 94 15.30 1.86 14.69
N GLY A 95 15.67 1.73 15.95
CA GLY A 95 15.39 2.77 16.93
C GLY A 95 13.92 2.77 17.32
N GLU A 96 13.47 1.74 18.01
CA GLU A 96 12.09 1.62 18.46
C GLU A 96 11.67 2.84 19.27
N PRO A 97 10.48 3.41 18.98
CA PRO A 97 9.96 4.49 19.81
C PRO A 97 9.65 3.99 21.19
N GLU A 98 9.88 4.84 22.21
CA GLU A 98 9.55 4.53 23.59
C GLU A 98 8.04 4.60 23.80
N GLY A 99 7.52 3.58 24.44
CA GLY A 99 6.09 3.53 24.78
C GLY A 99 5.19 3.05 23.70
#